data_61efac5fb61ce42461d0e816da376497
#
_entry.id   61efac5fb61ce42461d0e816da376497
#
_cell.length_a   1.000
_cell.length_b   1.000
_cell.length_c   1.000
_cell.angle_alpha   90.00
_cell.angle_beta   90.00
_cell.angle_gamma   90.00
#
_symmetry.space_group_name_H-M   'P 1'
#
loop_
_entity.id
_entity.type
_entity.pdbx_description
1 polymer ?
#
loop_
_entity_poly.entity_id
_entity_poly.type
_entity_poly.pdbx_seq_one_letter_code
_entity_poly.pdbx_strand_id
1 'polypeptide(L)'
;CLPFFFFLYCYAKRLLMKLLGSKSSIFLEQERKREDERMEINAQKFYERYVSHTRAVYGVKEIGQVCRENKFQAVVVGSDQVWRNGMVKGVLGLNNYMLGFIHDEHIKKIAYAVSLGTEQRLGSAQVQRYSKFYNKFSAVSVRESQSVALFDEYGWTEPRAQHVLDPVFLLKKEDYVTLTEKETV
;
A
#
# COMPACT_ATOMS: atom_id res chain seq x y z
N CYS A 1 0.79 14.36 15.93
CA CYS A 1 0.52 14.01 17.35
C CYS A 1 -0.61 14.87 17.86
N LEU A 2 -1.68 14.25 18.38
CA LEU A 2 -2.73 14.99 19.07
C LEU A 2 -2.17 15.55 20.38
N PRO A 3 -2.54 16.78 20.79
CA PRO A 3 -2.01 17.39 22.01
C PRO A 3 -2.38 16.56 23.25
N PHE A 4 -1.48 16.47 24.21
CA PHE A 4 -1.65 15.76 25.49
C PHE A 4 -3.00 16.05 26.17
N PHE A 5 -3.42 17.30 26.17
CA PHE A 5 -4.71 17.74 26.73
C PHE A 5 -5.93 17.11 26.03
N PHE A 6 -5.84 16.78 24.75
CA PHE A 6 -6.93 16.08 24.04
C PHE A 6 -7.11 14.65 24.57
N PHE A 7 -6.02 13.94 24.82
CA PHE A 7 -6.09 12.60 25.43
C PHE A 7 -6.69 12.65 26.83
N LEU A 8 -6.25 13.61 27.64
CA LEU A 8 -6.79 13.79 28.99
C LEU A 8 -8.29 14.07 28.99
N TYR A 9 -8.76 14.92 28.07
CA TYR A 9 -10.18 15.18 27.86
C TYR A 9 -10.94 13.91 27.45
N CYS A 10 -10.41 13.13 26.53
CA CYS A 10 -11.04 11.88 26.08
C CYS A 10 -11.15 10.86 27.22
N TYR A 11 -10.12 10.73 28.05
CA TYR A 11 -10.16 9.84 29.22
C TYR A 11 -11.17 10.30 30.27
N ALA A 12 -11.20 11.57 30.62
CA ALA A 12 -12.17 12.13 31.58
C ALA A 12 -13.59 11.96 31.09
N LYS A 13 -13.88 12.23 29.82
CA LYS A 13 -15.20 12.01 29.21
C LYS A 13 -15.63 10.55 29.27
N ARG A 14 -14.73 9.61 28.91
CA ARG A 14 -15.02 8.17 28.96
C ARG A 14 -15.25 7.66 30.37
N LEU A 15 -14.49 8.18 31.37
CA LEU A 15 -14.67 7.86 32.74
C LEU A 15 -16.07 8.27 33.22
N LEU A 16 -16.49 9.49 32.89
CA LEU A 16 -17.85 9.99 33.21
C LEU A 16 -18.92 9.13 32.54
N MET A 17 -18.75 8.79 31.26
CA MET A 17 -19.69 7.93 30.53
C MET A 17 -19.78 6.52 31.15
N LYS A 18 -18.67 5.98 31.64
CA LYS A 18 -18.64 4.68 32.33
C LYS A 18 -19.39 4.72 33.64
N LEU A 19 -19.28 5.80 34.43
CA LEU A 19 -20.06 6.04 35.61
C LEU A 19 -21.57 6.13 35.32
N LEU A 20 -21.93 6.56 34.11
CA LEU A 20 -23.31 6.63 33.60
C LEU A 20 -23.79 5.31 32.95
N GLY A 21 -23.05 4.20 33.12
CA GLY A 21 -23.45 2.87 32.65
C GLY A 21 -22.96 2.51 31.22
N SER A 22 -22.10 3.30 30.61
CA SER A 22 -21.52 2.94 29.30
C SER A 22 -20.60 1.72 29.41
N LYS A 23 -20.70 0.79 28.44
CA LYS A 23 -19.82 -0.39 28.32
C LYS A 23 -18.48 -0.09 27.67
N SER A 24 -18.23 1.14 27.19
CA SER A 24 -17.01 1.50 26.49
C SER A 24 -15.79 1.48 27.42
N SER A 25 -14.64 1.03 26.90
CA SER A 25 -13.37 1.07 27.63
C SER A 25 -12.87 2.50 27.79
N ILE A 26 -12.30 2.79 28.97
CA ILE A 26 -11.64 4.07 29.24
C ILE A 26 -10.32 4.16 28.44
N PHE A 27 -9.62 3.04 28.32
CA PHE A 27 -8.31 2.93 27.69
C PHE A 27 -8.38 2.33 26.27
N LEU A 28 -9.40 2.72 25.51
CA LEU A 28 -9.70 2.18 24.18
C LEU A 28 -8.47 2.22 23.23
N GLU A 29 -7.67 3.28 23.31
CA GLU A 29 -6.47 3.40 22.48
C GLU A 29 -5.40 2.39 22.86
N GLN A 30 -5.22 2.09 24.13
CA GLN A 30 -4.27 1.08 24.61
C GLN A 30 -4.73 -0.33 24.27
N GLU A 31 -6.03 -0.60 24.38
CA GLU A 31 -6.61 -1.89 23.99
C GLU A 31 -6.45 -2.12 22.49
N ARG A 32 -6.81 -1.13 21.66
CA ARG A 32 -6.59 -1.21 20.21
C ARG A 32 -5.12 -1.44 19.86
N LYS A 33 -4.21 -0.68 20.49
CA LYS A 33 -2.79 -0.88 20.28
C LYS A 33 -2.33 -2.30 20.62
N ARG A 34 -2.82 -2.89 21.70
CA ARG A 34 -2.52 -4.29 22.06
C ARG A 34 -3.11 -5.31 21.08
N GLU A 35 -4.32 -5.03 20.57
CA GLU A 35 -4.94 -5.86 19.53
C GLU A 35 -4.18 -5.76 18.21
N ASP A 36 -3.82 -4.56 17.81
CA ASP A 36 -2.99 -4.32 16.61
C ASP A 36 -1.64 -5.05 16.74
N GLU A 37 -0.94 -4.89 17.87
CA GLU A 37 0.32 -5.59 18.15
C GLU A 37 0.18 -7.11 18.09
N ARG A 38 -0.94 -7.69 18.58
CA ARG A 38 -1.19 -9.14 18.48
C ARG A 38 -1.44 -9.59 17.05
N MET A 39 -2.19 -8.81 16.26
CA MET A 39 -2.42 -9.11 14.85
C MET A 39 -1.13 -8.98 14.03
N GLU A 40 -0.33 -7.95 14.32
CA GLU A 40 0.94 -7.70 13.64
C GLU A 40 1.98 -8.81 13.90
N ILE A 41 2.03 -9.39 15.09
CA ILE A 41 2.99 -10.47 15.43
C ILE A 41 2.91 -11.64 14.45
N ASN A 42 1.71 -12.11 14.13
CA ASN A 42 1.55 -13.23 13.21
C ASN A 42 1.85 -12.84 11.76
N ALA A 43 1.43 -11.65 11.34
CA ALA A 43 1.75 -11.11 10.03
C ALA A 43 3.27 -10.92 9.87
N GLN A 44 3.95 -10.42 10.90
CA GLN A 44 5.40 -10.25 10.89
C GLN A 44 6.13 -11.60 10.82
N LYS A 45 5.72 -12.60 11.60
CA LYS A 45 6.28 -13.96 11.53
C LYS A 45 6.11 -14.58 10.15
N PHE A 46 4.92 -14.41 9.56
CA PHE A 46 4.65 -14.86 8.19
C PHE A 46 5.57 -14.16 7.19
N TYR A 47 5.68 -12.84 7.29
CA TYR A 47 6.54 -12.04 6.43
C TYR A 47 8.00 -12.47 6.52
N GLU A 48 8.55 -12.61 7.74
CA GLU A 48 9.92 -13.03 7.97
C GLU A 48 10.20 -14.45 7.45
N ARG A 49 9.21 -15.33 7.51
CA ARG A 49 9.35 -16.74 7.11
C ARG A 49 9.23 -16.96 5.60
N TYR A 50 8.33 -16.25 4.95
CA TYR A 50 7.94 -16.53 3.56
C TYR A 50 8.29 -15.44 2.57
N VAL A 51 8.59 -14.23 3.00
CA VAL A 51 8.86 -13.10 2.12
C VAL A 51 10.33 -12.71 2.20
N SER A 52 11.06 -12.92 1.11
CA SER A 52 12.42 -12.40 1.00
C SER A 52 12.39 -10.88 0.98
N HIS A 53 13.14 -10.25 1.85
CA HIS A 53 13.11 -8.79 2.01
C HIS A 53 14.52 -8.21 2.13
N THR A 54 14.63 -6.94 1.81
CA THR A 54 15.86 -6.15 2.03
C THR A 54 15.89 -5.63 3.47
N ARG A 55 16.98 -4.94 3.82
CA ARG A 55 16.98 -4.14 5.05
C ARG A 55 15.84 -3.12 5.05
N ALA A 56 15.37 -2.75 6.24
CA ALA A 56 14.40 -1.67 6.37
C ALA A 56 14.95 -0.35 5.80
N VAL A 57 14.07 0.40 5.14
CA VAL A 57 14.37 1.70 4.55
C VAL A 57 13.35 2.74 5.00
N TYR A 58 13.81 3.95 5.32
CA TYR A 58 12.96 5.00 5.89
C TYR A 58 12.83 6.24 4.99
N GLY A 59 13.40 6.18 3.80
CA GLY A 59 13.39 7.31 2.88
C GLY A 59 13.56 6.94 1.42
N VAL A 60 13.04 7.80 0.54
CA VAL A 60 13.03 7.58 -0.91
C VAL A 60 14.44 7.40 -1.49
N LYS A 61 15.42 8.14 -0.99
CA LYS A 61 16.81 8.01 -1.42
C LYS A 61 17.39 6.64 -1.10
N GLU A 62 17.04 6.09 0.07
CA GLU A 62 17.48 4.76 0.50
C GLU A 62 16.88 3.65 -0.36
N ILE A 63 15.61 3.78 -0.77
CA ILE A 63 14.99 2.78 -1.67
C ILE A 63 15.77 2.67 -2.97
N GLY A 64 16.11 3.81 -3.60
CA GLY A 64 16.93 3.81 -4.82
C GLY A 64 18.32 3.23 -4.60
N GLN A 65 18.93 3.44 -3.44
CA GLN A 65 20.20 2.84 -3.07
C GLN A 65 20.09 1.33 -2.93
N VAL A 66 19.07 0.83 -2.22
CA VAL A 66 18.80 -0.61 -2.05
C VAL A 66 18.60 -1.30 -3.41
N CYS A 67 17.89 -0.65 -4.33
CA CYS A 67 17.72 -1.18 -5.70
C CYS A 67 19.08 -1.40 -6.40
N ARG A 68 20.00 -0.45 -6.26
CA ARG A 68 21.35 -0.57 -6.85
C ARG A 68 22.21 -1.62 -6.13
N GLU A 69 22.22 -1.61 -4.80
CA GLU A 69 22.98 -2.55 -3.98
C GLU A 69 22.61 -4.01 -4.29
N ASN A 70 21.32 -4.27 -4.47
CA ASN A 70 20.81 -5.60 -4.80
C ASN A 70 20.78 -5.89 -6.30
N LYS A 71 21.23 -4.96 -7.15
CA LYS A 71 21.26 -5.10 -8.61
C LYS A 71 19.90 -5.51 -9.20
N PHE A 72 18.81 -4.93 -8.70
CA PHE A 72 17.48 -5.24 -9.19
C PHE A 72 17.34 -4.84 -10.66
N GLN A 73 16.86 -5.75 -11.49
CA GLN A 73 16.58 -5.52 -12.88
C GLN A 73 15.18 -4.97 -13.13
N ALA A 74 14.29 -5.15 -12.16
CA ALA A 74 12.93 -4.63 -12.20
C ALA A 74 12.43 -4.29 -10.79
N VAL A 75 11.54 -3.31 -10.71
CA VAL A 75 10.77 -2.99 -9.49
C VAL A 75 9.29 -3.06 -9.85
N VAL A 76 8.54 -3.80 -9.04
CA VAL A 76 7.11 -3.99 -9.21
C VAL A 76 6.37 -3.24 -8.11
N VAL A 77 5.34 -2.51 -8.48
CA VAL A 77 4.38 -1.89 -7.55
C VAL A 77 2.98 -2.49 -7.77
N GLY A 78 2.29 -2.75 -6.70
CA GLY A 78 0.93 -3.32 -6.69
C GLY A 78 0.76 -4.21 -5.46
N SER A 79 -0.35 -4.83 -5.27
CA SER A 79 -1.59 -4.88 -6.07
C SER A 79 -2.74 -4.10 -5.42
N ASP A 80 -2.50 -3.42 -4.31
CA ASP A 80 -3.54 -2.71 -3.57
C ASP A 80 -3.84 -1.34 -4.20
N GLN A 81 -4.67 -0.55 -3.54
CA GLN A 81 -5.11 0.79 -3.95
C GLN A 81 -3.96 1.83 -3.88
N VAL A 82 -2.79 1.41 -4.32
CA VAL A 82 -1.56 2.21 -4.27
C VAL A 82 -1.60 3.45 -5.18
N TRP A 83 -2.51 3.48 -6.16
CA TRP A 83 -2.73 4.64 -7.02
C TRP A 83 -4.04 5.39 -6.72
N ARG A 84 -4.70 5.04 -5.61
CA ARG A 84 -5.90 5.76 -5.18
C ARG A 84 -5.57 7.18 -4.73
N ASN A 85 -6.30 8.14 -5.31
CA ASN A 85 -6.14 9.55 -4.93
C ASN A 85 -6.50 9.77 -3.45
N GLY A 86 -5.64 10.49 -2.73
CA GLY A 86 -5.86 10.84 -1.33
C GLY A 86 -5.59 9.75 -0.30
N MET A 87 -5.39 8.49 -0.71
CA MET A 87 -5.06 7.40 0.22
C MET A 87 -3.60 7.44 0.64
N VAL A 88 -2.73 7.83 -0.28
CA VAL A 88 -1.29 7.90 -0.05
C VAL A 88 -0.90 9.35 0.24
N LYS A 89 -0.78 9.69 1.53
CA LYS A 89 -0.40 11.03 2.00
C LYS A 89 1.03 11.07 2.53
N GLY A 90 1.61 12.27 2.60
CA GLY A 90 2.90 12.51 3.22
C GLY A 90 4.11 12.13 2.37
N VAL A 91 5.20 11.71 3.03
CA VAL A 91 6.49 11.38 2.42
C VAL A 91 6.38 10.27 1.37
N LEU A 92 5.44 9.36 1.56
CA LEU A 92 5.17 8.25 0.63
C LEU A 92 4.27 8.62 -0.54
N GLY A 93 3.84 9.86 -0.72
CA GLY A 93 2.88 10.30 -1.73
C GLY A 93 2.87 9.53 -3.06
N LEU A 94 1.87 9.73 -3.88
CA LEU A 94 1.65 8.97 -5.12
C LEU A 94 2.89 8.89 -6.04
N ASN A 95 3.78 9.89 -6.01
CA ASN A 95 5.05 9.85 -6.75
C ASN A 95 5.89 8.61 -6.45
N ASN A 96 5.88 8.13 -5.20
CA ASN A 96 6.67 6.97 -4.81
C ASN A 96 6.05 5.68 -5.32
N TYR A 97 4.72 5.59 -5.30
CA TYR A 97 4.01 4.45 -5.88
C TYR A 97 3.97 4.49 -7.42
N MET A 98 4.26 5.65 -8.01
CA MET A 98 4.59 5.77 -9.43
C MET A 98 6.08 5.48 -9.72
N LEU A 99 6.81 4.93 -8.75
CA LEU A 99 8.24 4.59 -8.84
C LEU A 99 9.10 5.78 -9.33
N GLY A 100 8.72 7.00 -8.92
CA GLY A 100 9.39 8.23 -9.32
C GLY A 100 10.83 8.37 -8.82
N PHE A 101 11.21 7.58 -7.79
CA PHE A 101 12.55 7.55 -7.21
C PHE A 101 13.55 6.70 -8.03
N ILE A 102 13.09 5.90 -8.98
CA ILE A 102 13.94 5.11 -9.85
C ILE A 102 14.34 5.98 -11.04
N HIS A 103 15.60 6.35 -11.09
CA HIS A 103 16.16 7.17 -12.17
C HIS A 103 16.97 6.34 -13.17
N ASP A 104 17.37 5.13 -12.80
CA ASP A 104 18.10 4.21 -13.64
C ASP A 104 17.17 3.60 -14.70
N GLU A 105 17.45 3.87 -15.97
CA GLU A 105 16.65 3.40 -17.10
C GLU A 105 16.81 1.90 -17.39
N HIS A 106 17.86 1.28 -16.85
CA HIS A 106 18.05 -0.18 -16.95
C HIS A 106 17.11 -0.95 -16.00
N ILE A 107 16.57 -0.30 -14.96
CA ILE A 107 15.62 -0.92 -14.05
C ILE A 107 14.21 -0.79 -14.62
N LYS A 108 13.61 -1.90 -15.00
CA LYS A 108 12.22 -1.96 -15.48
C LYS A 108 11.26 -1.58 -14.35
N LYS A 109 10.29 -0.74 -14.66
CA LYS A 109 9.18 -0.37 -13.75
C LYS A 109 7.92 -1.09 -14.19
N ILE A 110 7.32 -1.82 -13.29
CA ILE A 110 6.13 -2.62 -13.58
C ILE A 110 5.06 -2.27 -12.55
N ALA A 111 3.86 -1.97 -13.02
CA ALA A 111 2.67 -1.87 -12.18
C ALA A 111 1.83 -3.13 -12.38
N TYR A 112 1.68 -3.92 -11.32
CA TYR A 112 0.94 -5.18 -11.40
C TYR A 112 -0.34 -5.12 -10.59
N ALA A 113 -1.48 -5.29 -11.26
CA ALA A 113 -2.81 -5.29 -10.66
C ALA A 113 -3.06 -4.09 -9.74
N VAL A 114 -2.51 -2.91 -10.06
CA VAL A 114 -2.69 -1.71 -9.24
C VAL A 114 -4.15 -1.26 -9.27
N SER A 115 -4.61 -0.67 -8.17
CA SER A 115 -5.97 -0.17 -8.06
C SER A 115 -5.97 1.35 -7.83
N LEU A 116 -6.89 2.04 -8.49
CA LEU A 116 -7.19 3.45 -8.22
C LEU A 116 -8.30 3.61 -7.17
N GLY A 117 -8.92 2.51 -6.73
CA GLY A 117 -10.16 2.55 -5.98
C GLY A 117 -11.36 2.94 -6.86
N THR A 118 -12.56 2.83 -6.33
CA THR A 118 -13.76 2.81 -7.15
C THR A 118 -14.27 4.19 -7.60
N GLU A 119 -13.82 5.33 -7.03
CA GLU A 119 -14.60 6.56 -7.22
C GLU A 119 -13.80 7.86 -7.37
N GLN A 120 -12.50 7.85 -7.15
CA GLN A 120 -11.77 9.13 -7.17
C GLN A 120 -10.90 9.27 -8.42
N ARG A 121 -11.43 10.04 -9.37
CA ARG A 121 -10.67 10.48 -10.54
C ARG A 121 -9.55 11.44 -10.10
N LEU A 122 -8.42 11.37 -10.79
CA LEU A 122 -7.38 12.39 -10.68
C LEU A 122 -7.87 13.68 -11.35
N GLY A 123 -7.62 14.82 -10.75
CA GLY A 123 -7.82 16.11 -11.39
C GLY A 123 -6.80 16.32 -12.52
N SER A 124 -7.11 17.20 -13.48
CA SER A 124 -6.27 17.46 -14.66
C SER A 124 -4.82 17.80 -14.33
N ALA A 125 -4.58 18.60 -13.30
CA ALA A 125 -3.24 18.93 -12.85
C ALA A 125 -2.46 17.71 -12.32
N GLN A 126 -3.17 16.76 -11.67
CA GLN A 126 -2.57 15.52 -11.21
C GLN A 126 -2.27 14.57 -12.38
N VAL A 127 -3.22 14.44 -13.32
CA VAL A 127 -3.01 13.66 -14.55
C VAL A 127 -1.74 14.14 -15.27
N GLN A 128 -1.64 15.45 -15.52
CA GLN A 128 -0.47 16.03 -16.17
C GLN A 128 0.82 15.77 -15.38
N ARG A 129 0.77 15.91 -14.05
CA ARG A 129 1.90 15.67 -13.17
C ARG A 129 2.39 14.22 -13.23
N TYR A 130 1.47 13.26 -13.26
CA TYR A 130 1.80 11.84 -13.16
C TYR A 130 2.05 11.17 -14.51
N SER A 131 1.61 11.76 -15.63
CA SER A 131 1.90 11.25 -16.99
C SER A 131 3.39 10.99 -17.22
N LYS A 132 4.25 11.88 -16.76
CA LYS A 132 5.70 11.73 -16.89
C LYS A 132 6.29 10.52 -16.13
N PHE A 133 5.59 10.02 -15.12
CA PHE A 133 5.98 8.80 -14.40
C PHE A 133 5.35 7.59 -15.05
N TYR A 134 4.07 7.68 -15.45
CA TYR A 134 3.36 6.62 -16.13
C TYR A 134 4.07 6.15 -17.39
N ASN A 135 4.48 7.07 -18.25
CA ASN A 135 5.18 6.77 -19.51
C ASN A 135 6.57 6.11 -19.31
N LYS A 136 7.03 6.00 -18.07
CA LYS A 136 8.28 5.31 -17.73
C LYS A 136 8.09 3.86 -17.28
N PHE A 137 6.85 3.40 -17.18
CA PHE A 137 6.59 2.00 -16.91
C PHE A 137 6.84 1.14 -18.14
N SER A 138 7.43 -0.03 -17.92
CA SER A 138 7.61 -1.04 -18.98
C SER A 138 6.32 -1.84 -19.22
N ALA A 139 5.50 -1.98 -18.17
CA ALA A 139 4.21 -2.63 -18.24
C ALA A 139 3.30 -2.11 -17.12
N VAL A 140 2.01 -1.99 -17.41
CA VAL A 140 0.99 -1.58 -16.44
C VAL A 140 -0.20 -2.53 -16.53
N SER A 141 -0.63 -3.04 -15.37
CA SER A 141 -1.89 -3.73 -15.26
C SER A 141 -2.70 -3.23 -14.07
N VAL A 142 -4.02 -3.32 -14.20
CA VAL A 142 -5.00 -2.82 -13.24
C VAL A 142 -5.96 -3.92 -12.84
N ARG A 143 -6.44 -3.85 -11.60
CA ARG A 143 -7.36 -4.82 -11.02
C ARG A 143 -8.82 -4.58 -11.43
N GLU A 144 -9.17 -3.35 -11.73
CA GLU A 144 -10.52 -2.95 -12.17
C GLU A 144 -10.54 -2.67 -13.68
N SER A 145 -11.44 -3.33 -14.43
CA SER A 145 -11.54 -3.17 -15.89
C SER A 145 -11.85 -1.72 -16.31
N GLN A 146 -12.66 -1.00 -15.52
CA GLN A 146 -12.98 0.41 -15.76
C GLN A 146 -11.75 1.33 -15.66
N SER A 147 -10.70 0.92 -14.95
CA SER A 147 -9.46 1.70 -14.88
C SER A 147 -8.72 1.77 -16.19
N VAL A 148 -8.90 0.78 -17.08
CA VAL A 148 -8.31 0.81 -18.43
C VAL A 148 -8.89 1.98 -19.24
N ALA A 149 -10.23 2.09 -19.27
CA ALA A 149 -10.90 3.20 -19.95
C ALA A 149 -10.54 4.57 -19.33
N LEU A 150 -10.41 4.61 -18.00
CA LEU A 150 -10.00 5.82 -17.29
C LEU A 150 -8.59 6.27 -17.67
N PHE A 151 -7.66 5.33 -17.88
CA PHE A 151 -6.31 5.67 -18.33
C PHE A 151 -6.29 6.17 -19.76
N ASP A 152 -7.15 5.61 -20.64
CA ASP A 152 -7.33 6.14 -21.99
C ASP A 152 -7.85 7.60 -21.94
N GLU A 153 -8.81 7.92 -21.06
CA GLU A 153 -9.27 9.30 -20.81
C GLU A 153 -8.16 10.24 -20.29
N TYR A 154 -7.21 9.72 -19.50
CA TYR A 154 -6.05 10.48 -19.01
C TYR A 154 -4.96 10.66 -20.08
N GLY A 155 -5.07 10.01 -21.23
CA GLY A 155 -4.01 9.95 -22.24
C GLY A 155 -2.84 9.07 -21.81
N TRP A 156 -3.05 8.17 -20.86
CA TRP A 156 -2.05 7.21 -20.38
C TRP A 156 -2.13 5.91 -21.22
N THR A 157 -1.69 6.01 -22.46
CA THR A 157 -1.86 4.94 -23.45
C THR A 157 -0.58 4.14 -23.71
N GLU A 158 0.59 4.66 -23.28
CA GLU A 158 1.88 4.00 -23.42
C GLU A 158 2.62 3.92 -22.08
N PRO A 159 2.79 2.72 -21.53
CA PRO A 159 2.28 1.42 -22.00
C PRO A 159 0.77 1.31 -21.80
N ARG A 160 0.08 0.61 -22.70
CA ARG A 160 -1.36 0.41 -22.54
C ARG A 160 -1.65 -0.49 -21.35
N ALA A 161 -2.49 -0.03 -20.43
CA ALA A 161 -2.88 -0.81 -19.26
C ALA A 161 -3.68 -2.05 -19.64
N GLN A 162 -3.44 -3.15 -18.92
CA GLN A 162 -4.17 -4.41 -19.08
C GLN A 162 -4.99 -4.69 -17.83
N HIS A 163 -6.20 -5.21 -17.98
CA HIS A 163 -6.98 -5.71 -16.87
C HIS A 163 -6.49 -7.13 -16.51
N VAL A 164 -6.16 -7.34 -15.24
CA VAL A 164 -5.72 -8.64 -14.70
C VAL A 164 -6.37 -8.90 -13.36
N LEU A 165 -6.38 -10.15 -12.94
CA LEU A 165 -6.84 -10.53 -11.60
C LEU A 165 -5.82 -10.10 -10.54
N ASP A 166 -6.31 -9.99 -9.30
CA ASP A 166 -5.44 -9.77 -8.14
C ASP A 166 -4.41 -10.91 -8.01
N PRO A 167 -3.15 -10.63 -7.60
CA PRO A 167 -2.10 -11.65 -7.43
C PRO A 167 -2.48 -12.80 -6.50
N VAL A 168 -3.46 -12.63 -5.62
CA VAL A 168 -3.97 -13.73 -4.79
C VAL A 168 -4.43 -14.94 -5.61
N PHE A 169 -4.83 -14.73 -6.87
CA PHE A 169 -5.24 -15.80 -7.79
C PHE A 169 -4.07 -16.47 -8.55
N LEU A 170 -2.82 -16.05 -8.32
CA LEU A 170 -1.64 -16.70 -8.92
C LEU A 170 -1.30 -18.03 -8.25
N LEU A 171 -1.66 -18.18 -6.97
CA LEU A 171 -1.48 -19.40 -6.22
C LEU A 171 -2.73 -20.29 -6.35
N LYS A 172 -2.52 -21.60 -6.33
CA LYS A 172 -3.59 -22.58 -6.30
C LYS A 172 -4.16 -22.73 -4.88
N LYS A 173 -5.37 -23.24 -4.76
CA LYS A 173 -6.01 -23.50 -3.46
C LYS A 173 -5.12 -24.36 -2.55
N GLU A 174 -4.46 -25.36 -3.12
CA GLU A 174 -3.60 -26.29 -2.41
C GLU A 174 -2.38 -25.59 -1.78
N ASP A 175 -1.84 -24.57 -2.43
CA ASP A 175 -0.74 -23.77 -1.89
C ASP A 175 -1.19 -23.03 -0.63
N TYR A 176 -2.40 -22.44 -0.65
CA TYR A 176 -2.98 -21.76 0.51
C TYR A 176 -3.28 -22.73 1.66
N VAL A 177 -3.84 -23.91 1.37
CA VAL A 177 -4.09 -24.94 2.39
C VAL A 177 -2.79 -25.34 3.06
N THR A 178 -1.73 -25.59 2.28
CA THR A 178 -0.41 -25.95 2.82
C THR A 178 0.18 -24.84 3.72
N LEU A 179 -0.05 -23.56 3.38
CA LEU A 179 0.39 -22.43 4.22
C LEU A 179 -0.37 -22.40 5.54
N THR A 180 -1.70 -22.59 5.52
CA THR A 180 -2.52 -22.58 6.75
C THR A 180 -2.21 -23.75 7.67
N GLU A 181 -1.97 -24.93 7.15
CA GLU A 181 -1.59 -26.11 7.94
C GLU A 181 -0.25 -25.92 8.68
N LYS A 182 0.71 -25.23 8.06
CA LYS A 182 2.00 -24.93 8.66
C LYS A 182 1.93 -23.87 9.76
N GLU A 183 0.90 -23.04 9.79
CA GLU A 183 0.73 -21.96 10.76
C GLU A 183 -0.22 -22.34 11.93
N THR A 184 -0.86 -23.50 11.88
CA THR A 184 -1.83 -23.95 12.90
C THR A 184 -1.17 -24.73 14.06
N VAL A 185 0.16 -24.67 14.18
CA VAL A 185 0.91 -25.35 15.26
C VAL A 185 1.35 -24.38 16.34
#